data_4bb9436ec135858a2da5081f413891e3
#
_entry.id   4bb9436ec135858a2da5081f413891e3
#
_cell.length_a   1.000
_cell.length_b   1.000
_cell.length_c   1.000
_cell.angle_alpha   90.00
_cell.angle_beta   90.00
_cell.angle_gamma   90.00
#
_symmetry.space_group_name_H-M   'P 1'
#
loop_
_entity.id
_entity.type
_entity.pdbx_description
1 polymer ?
#
loop_
_entity_poly.entity_id
_entity_poly.type
_entity_poly.pdbx_seq_one_letter_code
_entity_poly.pdbx_strand_id
1 'polypeptide(L)'
;MKKEKMIAFSFSLFLGIITWFTLATSVRKGLPLLDASIFEYFGYAMSHGQRMYLDLFDHKGPVIFLINYLGYSIGASLGIKILYLVSLIVFFYIGYYISRLFTGIRNSFVVLVITFIIFESFFEGGWGLEGYILPCLTYSLYIFLKYFLEDKINKYEIILSGFSFAVVLFTKANMIGIWLIFSLLVTIKLIYQKQFSIFLKYIALFITGSALFIVPLCCFLWFQGSLKEMFYQSVVMNFIYSKGSGYLTVMEMIKWYMNQVNVLQLNLMIVIAMIAVWKQYGIKILFYNGAFIFCLMLALISKRAYLHYLIVLIPLFIPYISVAINKFMNKSSLLCFLIFTIGLVFIYWGPIHGIKD
;
A
#
# COMPACT_ATOMS: atom_id res chain seq x y z
N MET A 1 18.21 16.36 -13.08
CA MET A 1 16.75 16.20 -12.90
C MET A 1 16.08 15.38 -14.00
N LYS A 2 16.06 15.78 -15.30
CA LYS A 2 15.33 15.02 -16.35
C LYS A 2 15.88 13.59 -16.52
N LYS A 3 17.21 13.44 -16.59
CA LYS A 3 17.89 12.13 -16.70
C LYS A 3 17.62 11.21 -15.49
N GLU A 4 17.63 11.76 -14.27
CA GLU A 4 17.30 11.01 -13.04
C GLU A 4 15.88 10.46 -13.05
N LYS A 5 14.89 11.30 -13.41
CA LYS A 5 13.49 10.88 -13.52
C LYS A 5 13.30 9.74 -14.53
N MET A 6 13.98 9.84 -15.66
CA MET A 6 13.92 8.81 -16.70
C MET A 6 14.54 7.49 -16.22
N ILE A 7 15.70 7.51 -15.56
CA ILE A 7 16.34 6.31 -15.01
C ILE A 7 15.46 5.69 -13.92
N ALA A 8 14.91 6.51 -13.01
CA ALA A 8 14.01 6.04 -11.96
C ALA A 8 12.76 5.36 -12.55
N PHE A 9 12.15 5.96 -13.58
CA PHE A 9 11.01 5.37 -14.27
C PHE A 9 11.37 4.06 -14.95
N SER A 10 12.48 4.02 -15.71
CA SER A 10 12.92 2.78 -16.39
C SER A 10 13.22 1.65 -15.40
N PHE A 11 13.82 1.97 -14.25
CA PHE A 11 14.08 0.98 -13.21
C PHE A 11 12.80 0.49 -12.54
N SER A 12 11.85 1.39 -12.28
CA SER A 12 10.54 1.04 -11.73
C SER A 12 9.72 0.18 -12.71
N LEU A 13 9.79 0.48 -13.99
CA LEU A 13 9.22 -0.34 -15.05
C LEU A 13 9.84 -1.74 -15.07
N PHE A 14 11.16 -1.83 -14.98
CA PHE A 14 11.88 -3.11 -14.91
C PHE A 14 11.44 -3.95 -13.69
N LEU A 15 11.41 -3.35 -12.48
CA LEU A 15 10.95 -4.03 -11.28
C LEU A 15 9.47 -4.44 -11.39
N GLY A 16 8.60 -3.57 -11.89
CA GLY A 16 7.20 -3.88 -12.10
C GLY A 16 7.00 -5.06 -13.05
N ILE A 17 7.75 -5.11 -14.14
CA ILE A 17 7.72 -6.22 -15.09
C ILE A 17 8.21 -7.51 -14.43
N ILE A 18 9.32 -7.49 -13.69
CA ILE A 18 9.80 -8.68 -12.97
C ILE A 18 8.74 -9.16 -11.98
N THR A 19 8.23 -8.28 -11.13
CA THR A 19 7.17 -8.61 -10.18
C THR A 19 5.98 -9.26 -10.90
N TRP A 20 5.57 -8.71 -12.03
CA TRP A 20 4.44 -9.23 -12.80
C TRP A 20 4.67 -10.64 -13.34
N PHE A 21 5.91 -10.98 -13.68
CA PHE A 21 6.26 -12.34 -14.15
C PHE A 21 6.52 -13.33 -13.01
N THR A 22 6.99 -12.86 -11.85
CA THR A 22 7.30 -13.71 -10.68
C THR A 22 6.07 -14.07 -9.87
N LEU A 23 5.02 -13.26 -9.93
CA LEU A 23 3.79 -13.52 -9.22
C LEU A 23 3.24 -14.92 -9.53
N ALA A 24 2.75 -15.61 -8.50
CA ALA A 24 2.24 -16.98 -8.58
C ALA A 24 1.15 -17.18 -9.66
N THR A 25 0.44 -16.12 -10.00
CA THR A 25 -0.57 -16.06 -11.06
C THR A 25 -0.09 -15.28 -12.27
N SER A 26 1.17 -15.50 -12.67
CA SER A 26 1.70 -14.91 -13.88
C SER A 26 0.83 -15.21 -15.10
N VAL A 27 0.99 -14.43 -16.17
CA VAL A 27 0.29 -14.58 -17.47
C VAL A 27 0.26 -16.03 -17.98
N ARG A 28 1.22 -16.83 -17.56
CA ARG A 28 1.41 -18.23 -18.01
C ARG A 28 0.56 -19.25 -17.24
N LYS A 29 0.00 -18.92 -16.08
CA LYS A 29 -0.64 -19.88 -15.17
C LYS A 29 -2.18 -19.92 -15.22
N GLY A 30 -2.82 -19.27 -16.18
CA GLY A 30 -4.27 -19.30 -16.34
C GLY A 30 -5.02 -18.38 -15.35
N LEU A 31 -6.13 -18.87 -14.82
CA LEU A 31 -6.95 -18.11 -13.88
C LEU A 31 -6.21 -17.87 -12.55
N PRO A 32 -6.32 -16.68 -11.97
CA PRO A 32 -5.76 -16.37 -10.67
C PRO A 32 -6.44 -17.22 -9.58
N LEU A 33 -5.76 -17.40 -8.46
CA LEU A 33 -6.29 -18.10 -7.31
C LEU A 33 -7.11 -17.17 -6.40
N LEU A 34 -8.03 -17.75 -5.62
CA LEU A 34 -8.77 -17.10 -4.54
C LEU A 34 -9.55 -15.84 -5.00
N ASP A 35 -9.48 -14.78 -4.21
CA ASP A 35 -10.22 -13.52 -4.40
C ASP A 35 -10.00 -12.91 -5.80
N ALA A 36 -8.83 -13.05 -6.37
CA ALA A 36 -8.53 -12.49 -7.68
C ALA A 36 -9.38 -13.07 -8.81
N SER A 37 -9.77 -14.36 -8.74
CA SER A 37 -10.71 -14.98 -9.70
C SER A 37 -12.10 -14.38 -9.57
N ILE A 38 -12.53 -14.10 -8.33
CA ILE A 38 -13.82 -13.46 -8.04
C ILE A 38 -13.84 -12.04 -8.64
N PHE A 39 -12.75 -11.29 -8.44
CA PHE A 39 -12.66 -9.94 -8.98
C PHE A 39 -12.61 -9.92 -10.52
N GLU A 40 -11.91 -10.86 -11.13
CA GLU A 40 -11.90 -11.01 -12.59
C GLU A 40 -13.30 -11.36 -13.10
N TYR A 41 -14.04 -12.24 -12.41
CA TYR A 41 -15.44 -12.53 -12.72
C TYR A 41 -16.32 -11.28 -12.62
N PHE A 42 -16.09 -10.38 -11.66
CA PHE A 42 -16.83 -9.12 -11.60
C PHE A 42 -16.59 -8.28 -12.86
N GLY A 43 -15.36 -8.20 -13.33
CA GLY A 43 -15.03 -7.52 -14.59
C GLY A 43 -15.77 -8.12 -15.78
N TYR A 44 -15.76 -9.44 -15.89
CA TYR A 44 -16.51 -10.17 -16.91
C TYR A 44 -18.02 -9.89 -16.83
N ALA A 45 -18.61 -10.11 -15.66
CA ALA A 45 -20.05 -9.98 -15.44
C ALA A 45 -20.57 -8.56 -15.73
N MET A 46 -19.83 -7.54 -15.27
CA MET A 46 -20.17 -6.14 -15.54
C MET A 46 -20.02 -5.78 -17.02
N SER A 47 -19.05 -6.35 -17.73
CA SER A 47 -18.91 -6.16 -19.18
C SER A 47 -20.05 -6.79 -19.99
N HIS A 48 -20.82 -7.72 -19.37
CA HIS A 48 -22.01 -8.35 -19.91
C HIS A 48 -23.32 -7.76 -19.33
N GLY A 49 -23.26 -6.56 -18.74
CA GLY A 49 -24.42 -5.80 -18.31
C GLY A 49 -24.90 -6.06 -16.89
N GLN A 50 -24.23 -6.91 -16.11
CA GLN A 50 -24.55 -7.08 -14.68
C GLN A 50 -24.13 -5.84 -13.89
N ARG A 51 -24.92 -5.52 -12.86
CA ARG A 51 -24.71 -4.31 -12.03
C ARG A 51 -24.09 -4.70 -10.69
N MET A 52 -23.03 -3.98 -10.30
CA MET A 52 -22.41 -4.20 -9.01
C MET A 52 -23.40 -3.98 -7.86
N TYR A 53 -23.35 -4.83 -6.86
CA TYR A 53 -24.20 -4.87 -5.65
C TYR A 53 -25.67 -5.20 -5.87
N LEU A 54 -26.19 -5.21 -7.09
CA LEU A 54 -27.56 -5.66 -7.41
C LEU A 54 -27.56 -7.09 -7.94
N ASP A 55 -26.74 -7.34 -8.94
CA ASP A 55 -26.64 -8.64 -9.60
C ASP A 55 -25.38 -9.41 -9.09
N LEU A 56 -24.46 -8.71 -8.46
CA LEU A 56 -23.19 -9.21 -7.91
C LEU A 56 -23.08 -8.85 -6.43
N PHE A 57 -22.63 -9.77 -5.61
CA PHE A 57 -22.44 -9.56 -4.16
C PHE A 57 -20.96 -9.56 -3.79
N ASP A 58 -20.51 -8.54 -3.05
CA ASP A 58 -19.27 -8.57 -2.27
C ASP A 58 -19.32 -7.51 -1.15
N HIS A 59 -18.63 -7.81 -0.04
CA HIS A 59 -18.49 -6.88 1.09
C HIS A 59 -17.33 -5.89 0.94
N LYS A 60 -16.58 -5.94 -0.15
CA LYS A 60 -15.52 -4.96 -0.47
C LYS A 60 -16.13 -3.73 -1.16
N GLY A 61 -15.38 -2.63 -1.15
CA GLY A 61 -15.83 -1.38 -1.76
C GLY A 61 -15.91 -1.43 -3.29
N PRO A 62 -16.59 -0.45 -3.93
CA PRO A 62 -16.88 -0.47 -5.38
C PRO A 62 -15.66 -0.32 -6.28
N VAL A 63 -14.53 0.16 -5.76
CA VAL A 63 -13.32 0.40 -6.58
C VAL A 63 -12.80 -0.88 -7.21
N ILE A 64 -12.84 -2.02 -6.49
CA ILE A 64 -12.36 -3.29 -7.05
C ILE A 64 -13.23 -3.77 -8.23
N PHE A 65 -14.54 -3.55 -8.16
CA PHE A 65 -15.44 -3.82 -9.27
C PHE A 65 -15.08 -2.96 -10.49
N LEU A 66 -14.89 -1.65 -10.28
CA LEU A 66 -14.58 -0.69 -11.35
C LEU A 66 -13.23 -0.96 -12.01
N ILE A 67 -12.19 -1.29 -11.22
CA ILE A 67 -10.87 -1.61 -11.76
C ILE A 67 -10.95 -2.86 -12.64
N ASN A 68 -11.64 -3.91 -12.18
CA ASN A 68 -11.76 -5.14 -12.94
C ASN A 68 -12.67 -4.97 -14.15
N TYR A 69 -13.75 -4.20 -14.04
CA TYR A 69 -14.60 -3.83 -15.19
C TYR A 69 -13.81 -3.06 -16.26
N LEU A 70 -13.05 -2.04 -15.85
CA LEU A 70 -12.20 -1.27 -16.77
C LEU A 70 -11.16 -2.17 -17.44
N GLY A 71 -10.43 -2.97 -16.64
CA GLY A 71 -9.42 -3.89 -17.17
C GLY A 71 -10.03 -4.90 -18.14
N TYR A 72 -11.13 -5.52 -17.77
CA TYR A 72 -11.80 -6.50 -18.61
C TYR A 72 -12.33 -5.87 -19.93
N SER A 73 -12.86 -4.67 -19.87
CA SER A 73 -13.35 -3.93 -21.05
C SER A 73 -12.23 -3.54 -22.02
N ILE A 74 -10.98 -3.33 -21.54
CA ILE A 74 -9.81 -3.00 -22.38
C ILE A 74 -9.23 -4.25 -23.05
N GLY A 75 -9.16 -5.36 -22.37
CA GLY A 75 -8.45 -6.53 -22.88
C GLY A 75 -8.72 -7.82 -22.09
N ALA A 76 -9.94 -8.02 -21.61
CA ALA A 76 -10.33 -9.15 -20.79
C ALA A 76 -9.35 -9.38 -19.61
N SER A 77 -9.00 -10.61 -19.30
CA SER A 77 -8.04 -10.95 -18.24
C SER A 77 -6.69 -10.22 -18.39
N LEU A 78 -6.19 -10.06 -19.61
CA LEU A 78 -4.92 -9.36 -19.86
C LEU A 78 -5.02 -7.87 -19.49
N GLY A 79 -6.13 -7.22 -19.78
CA GLY A 79 -6.34 -5.81 -19.42
C GLY A 79 -6.30 -5.59 -17.90
N ILE A 80 -6.90 -6.49 -17.10
CA ILE A 80 -6.83 -6.48 -15.63
C ILE A 80 -5.36 -6.59 -15.17
N LYS A 81 -4.62 -7.54 -15.76
CA LYS A 81 -3.20 -7.76 -15.48
C LYS A 81 -2.34 -6.54 -15.81
N ILE A 82 -2.62 -5.87 -16.92
CA ILE A 82 -1.94 -4.62 -17.32
C ILE A 82 -2.22 -3.50 -16.30
N LEU A 83 -3.45 -3.33 -15.83
CA LEU A 83 -3.76 -2.34 -14.79
C LEU A 83 -3.00 -2.63 -13.49
N TYR A 84 -2.85 -3.90 -13.14
CA TYR A 84 -2.04 -4.30 -11.97
C TYR A 84 -0.55 -3.96 -12.18
N LEU A 85 0.00 -4.27 -13.37
CA LEU A 85 1.37 -3.88 -13.73
C LEU A 85 1.58 -2.38 -13.62
N VAL A 86 0.64 -1.57 -14.12
CA VAL A 86 0.71 -0.10 -14.02
C VAL A 86 0.75 0.33 -12.56
N SER A 87 -0.07 -0.26 -11.69
CA SER A 87 -0.04 0.08 -10.26
C SER A 87 1.30 -0.26 -9.60
N LEU A 88 1.92 -1.40 -9.95
CA LEU A 88 3.25 -1.75 -9.45
C LEU A 88 4.34 -0.77 -9.93
N ILE A 89 4.32 -0.39 -11.20
CA ILE A 89 5.28 0.59 -11.75
C ILE A 89 5.16 1.92 -11.01
N VAL A 90 3.94 2.42 -10.81
CA VAL A 90 3.69 3.68 -10.10
C VAL A 90 4.11 3.57 -8.63
N PHE A 91 3.83 2.43 -7.98
CA PHE A 91 4.28 2.15 -6.61
C PHE A 91 5.81 2.24 -6.49
N PHE A 92 6.58 1.52 -7.31
CA PHE A 92 8.04 1.57 -7.27
C PHE A 92 8.58 2.96 -7.61
N TYR A 93 7.97 3.64 -8.59
CA TYR A 93 8.38 4.99 -8.98
C TYR A 93 8.21 6.00 -7.84
N ILE A 94 7.09 5.98 -7.13
CA ILE A 94 6.88 6.84 -5.97
C ILE A 94 7.77 6.39 -4.80
N GLY A 95 7.95 5.08 -4.62
CA GLY A 95 8.88 4.52 -3.64
C GLY A 95 10.32 5.02 -3.80
N TYR A 96 10.76 5.22 -5.04
CA TYR A 96 12.03 5.90 -5.33
C TYR A 96 12.08 7.29 -4.69
N TYR A 97 11.03 8.12 -4.86
CA TYR A 97 11.01 9.47 -4.29
C TYR A 97 10.92 9.46 -2.76
N ILE A 98 10.23 8.51 -2.15
CA ILE A 98 10.29 8.33 -0.69
C ILE A 98 11.75 8.07 -0.26
N SER A 99 12.42 7.14 -0.91
CA SER A 99 13.81 6.83 -0.60
C SER A 99 14.73 8.03 -0.77
N ARG A 100 14.51 8.85 -1.82
CA ARG A 100 15.28 10.08 -2.07
C ARG A 100 15.17 11.15 -0.98
N LEU A 101 14.16 11.10 -0.14
CA LEU A 101 14.07 11.96 1.05
C LEU A 101 15.11 11.62 2.12
N PHE A 102 15.66 10.39 2.11
CA PHE A 102 16.55 9.88 3.15
C PHE A 102 17.94 9.53 2.64
N THR A 103 18.11 9.28 1.34
CA THR A 103 19.39 8.77 0.81
C THR A 103 19.68 9.28 -0.60
N GLY A 104 20.89 8.98 -1.10
CA GLY A 104 21.36 9.36 -2.41
C GLY A 104 20.75 8.52 -3.55
N ILE A 105 20.94 8.97 -4.81
CA ILE A 105 20.37 8.33 -6.02
C ILE A 105 20.72 6.83 -6.08
N ARG A 106 22.01 6.47 -5.95
CA ARG A 106 22.48 5.08 -6.03
C ARG A 106 21.82 4.19 -4.99
N ASN A 107 21.78 4.66 -3.75
CA ASN A 107 21.22 3.89 -2.64
C ASN A 107 19.69 3.72 -2.79
N SER A 108 19.00 4.71 -3.40
CA SER A 108 17.56 4.59 -3.65
C SER A 108 17.21 3.42 -4.57
N PHE A 109 18.05 3.09 -5.55
CA PHE A 109 17.83 1.87 -6.36
C PHE A 109 18.00 0.59 -5.55
N VAL A 110 18.97 0.54 -4.63
CA VAL A 110 19.14 -0.60 -3.71
C VAL A 110 17.90 -0.75 -2.83
N VAL A 111 17.37 0.37 -2.30
CA VAL A 111 16.13 0.38 -1.51
C VAL A 111 14.97 -0.21 -2.31
N LEU A 112 14.82 0.14 -3.59
CA LEU A 112 13.76 -0.41 -4.43
C LEU A 112 13.89 -1.92 -4.65
N VAL A 113 15.12 -2.44 -4.84
CA VAL A 113 15.34 -3.89 -4.95
C VAL A 113 14.91 -4.61 -3.67
N ILE A 114 15.25 -4.06 -2.51
CA ILE A 114 14.83 -4.63 -1.21
C ILE A 114 13.31 -4.56 -1.07
N THR A 115 12.70 -3.42 -1.44
CA THR A 115 11.25 -3.24 -1.42
C THR A 115 10.55 -4.27 -2.32
N PHE A 116 11.10 -4.56 -3.49
CA PHE A 116 10.64 -5.63 -4.38
C PHE A 116 10.69 -7.01 -3.70
N ILE A 117 11.81 -7.36 -3.07
CA ILE A 117 11.95 -8.66 -2.36
C ILE A 117 10.93 -8.78 -1.22
N ILE A 118 10.71 -7.69 -0.46
CA ILE A 118 9.71 -7.66 0.60
C ILE A 118 8.29 -7.83 0.02
N PHE A 119 7.98 -7.17 -1.09
CA PHE A 119 6.69 -7.32 -1.75
C PHE A 119 6.42 -8.77 -2.15
N GLU A 120 7.39 -9.42 -2.80
CA GLU A 120 7.28 -10.84 -3.20
C GLU A 120 7.06 -11.76 -1.99
N SER A 121 7.66 -11.44 -0.83
CA SER A 121 7.54 -12.26 0.38
C SER A 121 6.18 -12.21 1.08
N PHE A 122 5.37 -11.17 0.82
CA PHE A 122 4.00 -11.04 1.35
C PHE A 122 2.92 -11.40 0.33
N PHE A 123 3.32 -11.75 -0.87
CA PHE A 123 2.36 -12.05 -1.92
C PHE A 123 1.82 -13.48 -1.79
N GLU A 124 0.50 -13.64 -1.73
CA GLU A 124 -0.19 -14.93 -1.58
C GLU A 124 -0.95 -15.35 -2.86
N GLY A 125 -0.66 -14.74 -3.98
CA GLY A 125 -1.24 -15.08 -5.28
C GLY A 125 -2.39 -14.19 -5.74
N GLY A 126 -2.43 -13.94 -7.04
CA GLY A 126 -3.47 -13.17 -7.71
C GLY A 126 -3.27 -11.66 -7.71
N TRP A 127 -4.15 -10.99 -8.43
CA TRP A 127 -4.21 -9.53 -8.58
C TRP A 127 -5.03 -8.95 -7.41
N GLY A 128 -4.49 -9.05 -6.20
CA GLY A 128 -5.16 -8.63 -4.98
C GLY A 128 -5.45 -7.12 -4.94
N LEU A 129 -6.53 -6.75 -4.27
CA LEU A 129 -6.93 -5.34 -4.14
C LEU A 129 -5.86 -4.48 -3.47
N GLU A 130 -5.03 -5.07 -2.59
CA GLU A 130 -3.94 -4.42 -1.90
C GLU A 130 -2.91 -3.83 -2.86
N GLY A 131 -2.57 -4.57 -3.94
CA GLY A 131 -1.62 -4.11 -4.95
C GLY A 131 -2.14 -2.92 -5.76
N TYR A 132 -3.44 -2.87 -6.06
CA TYR A 132 -4.01 -1.75 -6.80
C TYR A 132 -4.00 -0.43 -6.02
N ILE A 133 -4.07 -0.47 -4.70
CA ILE A 133 -4.08 0.74 -3.86
C ILE A 133 -2.69 1.18 -3.40
N LEU A 134 -1.65 0.38 -3.61
CA LEU A 134 -0.27 0.75 -3.25
C LEU A 134 0.16 2.11 -3.79
N PRO A 135 -0.12 2.50 -5.04
CA PRO A 135 0.19 3.84 -5.53
C PRO A 135 -0.38 4.95 -4.67
N CYS A 136 -1.65 4.82 -4.26
CA CYS A 136 -2.34 5.80 -3.43
C CYS A 136 -1.73 5.92 -2.04
N LEU A 137 -1.44 4.77 -1.41
CA LEU A 137 -0.78 4.70 -0.10
C LEU A 137 0.62 5.31 -0.15
N THR A 138 1.40 4.91 -1.15
CA THR A 138 2.79 5.34 -1.31
C THR A 138 2.88 6.83 -1.63
N TYR A 139 1.99 7.34 -2.49
CA TYR A 139 1.93 8.76 -2.82
C TYR A 139 1.60 9.61 -1.59
N SER A 140 0.58 9.23 -0.85
CA SER A 140 0.18 10.00 0.33
C SER A 140 1.24 9.96 1.42
N LEU A 141 1.89 8.80 1.64
CA LEU A 141 3.03 8.71 2.54
C LEU A 141 4.18 9.64 2.08
N TYR A 142 4.52 9.65 0.78
CA TYR A 142 5.52 10.55 0.23
C TYR A 142 5.21 12.02 0.56
N ILE A 143 3.97 12.46 0.35
CA ILE A 143 3.55 13.84 0.61
C ILE A 143 3.65 14.19 2.09
N PHE A 144 3.20 13.32 2.98
CA PHE A 144 3.31 13.52 4.42
C PHE A 144 4.77 13.60 4.87
N LEU A 145 5.63 12.68 4.42
CA LEU A 145 7.05 12.68 4.77
C LEU A 145 7.75 13.94 4.25
N LYS A 146 7.50 14.32 2.99
CA LYS A 146 8.03 15.55 2.41
C LYS A 146 7.62 16.77 3.24
N TYR A 147 6.35 16.85 3.65
CA TYR A 147 5.88 17.95 4.51
C TYR A 147 6.58 17.99 5.87
N PHE A 148 6.79 16.83 6.52
CA PHE A 148 7.46 16.80 7.82
C PHE A 148 8.98 17.01 7.77
N LEU A 149 9.61 16.69 6.63
CA LEU A 149 11.07 16.82 6.45
C LEU A 149 11.48 18.17 5.85
N GLU A 150 10.69 18.70 4.91
CA GLU A 150 11.05 19.87 4.11
C GLU A 150 10.12 21.07 4.33
N ASP A 151 9.05 20.94 5.09
CA ASP A 151 7.98 21.93 5.25
C ASP A 151 7.37 22.42 3.91
N LYS A 152 7.41 21.56 2.90
CA LYS A 152 6.96 21.89 1.54
C LYS A 152 5.80 21.01 1.11
N ILE A 153 4.67 21.65 0.79
CA ILE A 153 3.53 20.98 0.18
C ILE A 153 2.80 21.98 -0.73
N ASN A 154 2.34 21.54 -1.88
CA ASN A 154 1.53 22.35 -2.77
C ASN A 154 0.06 21.90 -2.76
N LYS A 155 -0.83 22.76 -3.28
CA LYS A 155 -2.28 22.53 -3.26
C LYS A 155 -2.68 21.26 -4.03
N TYR A 156 -2.03 20.95 -5.14
CA TYR A 156 -2.36 19.79 -5.97
C TYR A 156 -1.95 18.48 -5.29
N GLU A 157 -0.88 18.50 -4.50
CA GLU A 157 -0.44 17.36 -3.70
C GLU A 157 -1.48 17.01 -2.64
N ILE A 158 -2.08 18.02 -1.98
CA ILE A 158 -3.13 17.80 -0.98
C ILE A 158 -4.41 17.27 -1.64
N ILE A 159 -4.82 17.87 -2.78
CA ILE A 159 -5.99 17.41 -3.55
C ILE A 159 -5.80 15.95 -3.98
N LEU A 160 -4.64 15.60 -4.54
CA LEU A 160 -4.38 14.23 -4.99
C LEU A 160 -4.27 13.25 -3.82
N SER A 161 -3.79 13.68 -2.65
CA SER A 161 -3.83 12.87 -1.43
C SER A 161 -5.27 12.62 -0.95
N GLY A 162 -6.16 13.62 -1.02
CA GLY A 162 -7.59 13.46 -0.74
C GLY A 162 -8.29 12.52 -1.72
N PHE A 163 -7.98 12.63 -3.01
CA PHE A 163 -8.45 11.68 -4.04
C PHE A 163 -7.99 10.25 -3.72
N SER A 164 -6.69 10.08 -3.42
CA SER A 164 -6.10 8.79 -3.07
C SER A 164 -6.73 8.19 -1.80
N PHE A 165 -7.03 9.02 -0.80
CA PHE A 165 -7.78 8.61 0.40
C PHE A 165 -9.14 8.02 0.03
N ALA A 166 -9.90 8.73 -0.81
CA ALA A 166 -11.23 8.27 -1.22
C ALA A 166 -11.16 6.96 -2.01
N VAL A 167 -10.20 6.80 -2.91
CA VAL A 167 -9.97 5.54 -3.64
C VAL A 167 -9.74 4.39 -2.66
N VAL A 168 -8.85 4.57 -1.67
CA VAL A 168 -8.54 3.52 -0.69
C VAL A 168 -9.73 3.25 0.24
N LEU A 169 -10.42 4.30 0.71
CA LEU A 169 -11.61 4.17 1.55
C LEU A 169 -12.69 3.31 0.87
N PHE A 170 -12.94 3.59 -0.41
CA PHE A 170 -13.93 2.86 -1.21
C PHE A 170 -13.39 1.59 -1.87
N THR A 171 -12.16 1.19 -1.55
CA THR A 171 -11.62 -0.14 -1.82
C THR A 171 -11.76 -1.03 -0.59
N LYS A 172 -11.15 -0.60 0.53
CA LYS A 172 -11.11 -1.32 1.80
C LYS A 172 -10.82 -0.35 2.95
N ALA A 173 -11.86 0.03 3.68
CA ALA A 173 -11.83 1.12 4.65
C ALA A 173 -10.75 0.99 5.75
N ASN A 174 -10.40 -0.23 6.17
CA ASN A 174 -9.36 -0.44 7.18
C ASN A 174 -7.92 -0.15 6.70
N MET A 175 -7.73 0.20 5.42
CA MET A 175 -6.40 0.51 4.87
C MET A 175 -6.07 2.02 4.84
N ILE A 176 -6.94 2.89 5.36
CA ILE A 176 -6.73 4.34 5.39
C ILE A 176 -5.80 4.83 6.50
N GLY A 177 -5.12 3.94 7.22
CA GLY A 177 -4.32 4.25 8.41
C GLY A 177 -3.30 5.38 8.21
N ILE A 178 -2.65 5.44 7.05
CA ILE A 178 -1.69 6.50 6.72
C ILE A 178 -2.35 7.88 6.84
N TRP A 179 -3.53 8.07 6.28
CA TRP A 179 -4.22 9.37 6.35
C TRP A 179 -4.67 9.70 7.78
N LEU A 180 -5.23 8.73 8.51
CA LEU A 180 -5.72 8.97 9.87
C LEU A 180 -4.59 9.47 10.78
N ILE A 181 -3.46 8.76 10.81
CA ILE A 181 -2.37 9.10 11.73
C ILE A 181 -1.57 10.33 11.28
N PHE A 182 -1.22 10.43 10.00
CA PHE A 182 -0.41 11.56 9.52
C PHE A 182 -1.21 12.86 9.43
N SER A 183 -2.51 12.82 9.09
CA SER A 183 -3.37 14.00 9.16
C SER A 183 -3.54 14.50 10.60
N LEU A 184 -3.65 13.58 11.57
CA LEU A 184 -3.65 13.95 12.99
C LEU A 184 -2.35 14.67 13.38
N LEU A 185 -1.19 14.15 12.96
CA LEU A 185 0.10 14.79 13.24
C LEU A 185 0.24 16.16 12.56
N VAL A 186 -0.26 16.32 11.32
CA VAL A 186 -0.32 17.62 10.63
C VAL A 186 -1.22 18.59 11.38
N THR A 187 -2.39 18.13 11.84
CA THR A 187 -3.33 18.92 12.62
C THR A 187 -2.70 19.41 13.92
N ILE A 188 -2.07 18.51 14.68
CA ILE A 188 -1.36 18.87 15.93
C ILE A 188 -0.27 19.92 15.65
N LYS A 189 0.54 19.72 14.60
CA LYS A 189 1.60 20.67 14.22
C LYS A 189 1.04 22.04 13.91
N LEU A 190 -0.01 22.14 13.08
CA LEU A 190 -0.60 23.42 12.65
C LEU A 190 -1.31 24.14 13.82
N ILE A 191 -1.98 23.42 14.70
CA ILE A 191 -2.60 23.98 15.92
C ILE A 191 -1.51 24.52 16.85
N TYR A 192 -0.45 23.76 17.11
CA TYR A 192 0.69 24.17 17.93
C TYR A 192 1.37 25.44 17.37
N GLN A 193 1.48 25.52 16.04
CA GLN A 193 2.03 26.70 15.36
C GLN A 193 1.02 27.86 15.22
N LYS A 194 -0.22 27.71 15.72
CA LYS A 194 -1.32 28.69 15.59
C LYS A 194 -1.66 29.05 14.13
N GLN A 195 -1.43 28.13 13.19
CA GLN A 195 -1.65 28.31 11.75
C GLN A 195 -3.06 27.85 11.31
N PHE A 196 -4.10 28.37 11.95
CA PHE A 196 -5.48 27.96 11.74
C PHE A 196 -5.98 28.18 10.30
N SER A 197 -5.57 29.27 9.66
CA SER A 197 -5.95 29.56 8.26
C SER A 197 -5.37 28.50 7.31
N ILE A 198 -4.12 28.09 7.52
CA ILE A 198 -3.47 27.04 6.73
C ILE A 198 -4.16 25.69 6.99
N PHE A 199 -4.50 25.41 8.23
CA PHE A 199 -5.24 24.21 8.62
C PHE A 199 -6.57 24.09 7.88
N LEU A 200 -7.41 25.14 7.92
CA LEU A 200 -8.69 25.16 7.21
C LEU A 200 -8.52 25.02 5.69
N LYS A 201 -7.51 25.67 5.13
CA LYS A 201 -7.18 25.54 3.71
C LYS A 201 -6.81 24.10 3.35
N TYR A 202 -6.02 23.42 4.18
CA TYR A 202 -5.62 22.03 3.91
C TYR A 202 -6.81 21.09 3.99
N ILE A 203 -7.70 21.27 4.96
CA ILE A 203 -8.97 20.52 5.03
C ILE A 203 -9.80 20.73 3.77
N ALA A 204 -10.02 21.98 3.35
CA ALA A 204 -10.81 22.27 2.16
C ALA A 204 -10.22 21.63 0.89
N LEU A 205 -8.89 21.68 0.70
CA LEU A 205 -8.22 21.06 -0.43
C LEU A 205 -8.31 19.52 -0.39
N PHE A 206 -8.17 18.92 0.80
CA PHE A 206 -8.29 17.48 0.98
C PHE A 206 -9.72 17.00 0.70
N ILE A 207 -10.74 17.70 1.22
CA ILE A 207 -12.16 17.41 0.94
C ILE A 207 -12.45 17.57 -0.57
N THR A 208 -11.91 18.61 -1.21
CA THR A 208 -12.06 18.78 -2.67
C THR A 208 -11.49 17.57 -3.40
N GLY A 209 -10.30 17.11 -3.04
CA GLY A 209 -9.71 15.92 -3.64
C GLY A 209 -10.56 14.66 -3.43
N SER A 210 -11.06 14.46 -2.22
CA SER A 210 -11.95 13.32 -1.91
C SER A 210 -13.26 13.41 -2.70
N ALA A 211 -13.85 14.59 -2.79
CA ALA A 211 -15.10 14.82 -3.52
C ALA A 211 -14.95 14.55 -5.03
N LEU A 212 -13.80 14.85 -5.63
CA LEU A 212 -13.50 14.54 -7.03
C LEU A 212 -13.62 13.05 -7.37
N PHE A 213 -13.47 12.17 -6.40
CA PHE A 213 -13.70 10.74 -6.57
C PHE A 213 -15.10 10.32 -6.08
N ILE A 214 -15.49 10.75 -4.88
CA ILE A 214 -16.73 10.27 -4.23
C ILE A 214 -17.97 10.70 -5.01
N VAL A 215 -18.02 11.96 -5.47
CA VAL A 215 -19.21 12.47 -6.15
C VAL A 215 -19.49 11.72 -7.46
N PRO A 216 -18.54 11.57 -8.41
CA PRO A 216 -18.78 10.77 -9.60
C PRO A 216 -19.16 9.32 -9.30
N LEU A 217 -18.51 8.70 -8.30
CA LEU A 217 -18.80 7.33 -7.88
C LEU A 217 -20.24 7.19 -7.36
N CYS A 218 -20.66 8.09 -6.46
CA CYS A 218 -22.01 8.07 -5.92
C CYS A 218 -23.06 8.35 -7.00
N CYS A 219 -22.81 9.28 -7.92
CA CYS A 219 -23.68 9.52 -9.06
C CYS A 219 -23.82 8.27 -9.94
N PHE A 220 -22.70 7.60 -10.25
CA PHE A 220 -22.72 6.37 -11.04
C PHE A 220 -23.55 5.28 -10.36
N LEU A 221 -23.33 5.02 -9.07
CA LEU A 221 -24.08 4.04 -8.30
C LEU A 221 -25.57 4.42 -8.15
N TRP A 222 -25.86 5.72 -8.04
CA TRP A 222 -27.24 6.21 -8.01
C TRP A 222 -27.97 5.92 -9.32
N PHE A 223 -27.36 6.24 -10.45
CA PHE A 223 -27.96 5.96 -11.78
C PHE A 223 -28.14 4.46 -12.04
N GLN A 224 -27.25 3.62 -11.48
CA GLN A 224 -27.43 2.17 -11.53
C GLN A 224 -28.52 1.64 -10.57
N GLY A 225 -28.97 2.45 -9.62
CA GLY A 225 -29.87 2.02 -8.53
C GLY A 225 -29.18 1.20 -7.43
N SER A 226 -27.84 1.12 -7.42
CA SER A 226 -27.05 0.24 -6.53
C SER A 226 -26.45 0.94 -5.32
N LEU A 227 -26.65 2.25 -5.14
CA LEU A 227 -26.02 3.03 -4.07
C LEU A 227 -26.40 2.52 -2.66
N LYS A 228 -27.66 2.19 -2.43
CA LYS A 228 -28.15 1.64 -1.15
C LYS A 228 -27.52 0.26 -0.87
N GLU A 229 -27.52 -0.59 -1.87
CA GLU A 229 -26.96 -1.95 -1.76
C GLU A 229 -25.45 -1.91 -1.58
N MET A 230 -24.73 -1.00 -2.25
CA MET A 230 -23.32 -0.76 -2.00
C MET A 230 -23.07 -0.43 -0.53
N PHE A 231 -23.81 0.52 0.05
CA PHE A 231 -23.65 0.87 1.45
C PHE A 231 -23.95 -0.32 2.36
N TYR A 232 -25.03 -1.05 2.12
CA TYR A 232 -25.40 -2.21 2.89
C TYR A 232 -24.30 -3.29 2.84
N GLN A 233 -23.86 -3.68 1.64
CA GLN A 233 -22.89 -4.74 1.47
C GLN A 233 -21.47 -4.32 1.93
N SER A 234 -21.00 -3.13 1.57
CA SER A 234 -19.63 -2.70 1.88
C SER A 234 -19.45 -2.11 3.28
N VAL A 235 -20.51 -1.72 3.97
CA VAL A 235 -20.43 -1.17 5.34
C VAL A 235 -21.13 -2.08 6.33
N VAL A 236 -22.47 -2.25 6.19
CA VAL A 236 -23.27 -2.99 7.21
C VAL A 236 -22.84 -4.45 7.29
N MET A 237 -22.69 -5.13 6.16
CA MET A 237 -22.28 -6.54 6.11
C MET A 237 -20.88 -6.75 6.69
N ASN A 238 -19.96 -5.80 6.55
CA ASN A 238 -18.64 -5.91 7.19
C ASN A 238 -18.73 -5.92 8.72
N PHE A 239 -19.64 -5.14 9.32
CA PHE A 239 -19.88 -5.22 10.76
C PHE A 239 -20.52 -6.53 11.17
N ILE A 240 -21.45 -7.07 10.38
CA ILE A 240 -22.08 -8.38 10.65
C ILE A 240 -21.03 -9.48 10.51
N TYR A 241 -20.27 -9.44 9.42
CA TYR A 241 -19.21 -10.40 9.11
C TYR A 241 -18.13 -10.45 10.18
N SER A 242 -17.76 -9.30 10.77
CA SER A 242 -16.76 -9.21 11.84
C SER A 242 -17.18 -9.85 13.16
N LYS A 243 -18.48 -10.17 13.34
CA LYS A 243 -19.04 -10.85 14.53
C LYS A 243 -19.18 -12.36 14.37
N GLY A 244 -18.89 -12.89 13.17
CA GLY A 244 -19.01 -14.32 12.88
C GLY A 244 -17.99 -15.21 13.60
N SER A 245 -18.20 -16.53 13.56
CA SER A 245 -17.25 -17.52 14.08
C SER A 245 -16.04 -17.69 13.15
N GLY A 246 -14.89 -18.13 13.69
CA GLY A 246 -13.69 -18.41 12.92
C GLY A 246 -12.69 -17.25 12.84
N TYR A 247 -12.86 -16.21 13.66
CA TYR A 247 -11.90 -15.14 13.80
C TYR A 247 -10.92 -15.40 14.95
N LEU A 248 -9.67 -15.05 14.70
CA LEU A 248 -8.63 -15.11 15.72
C LEU A 248 -8.88 -14.03 16.80
N THR A 249 -8.54 -14.37 18.03
CA THR A 249 -8.45 -13.36 19.09
C THR A 249 -7.29 -12.40 18.80
N VAL A 250 -7.26 -11.25 19.45
CA VAL A 250 -6.16 -10.28 19.32
C VAL A 250 -4.82 -10.95 19.66
N MET A 251 -4.79 -11.80 20.69
CA MET A 251 -3.57 -12.51 21.11
C MET A 251 -3.11 -13.53 20.05
N GLU A 252 -4.03 -14.25 19.46
CA GLU A 252 -3.73 -15.20 18.36
C GLU A 252 -3.23 -14.45 17.12
N MET A 253 -3.78 -13.28 16.80
CA MET A 253 -3.29 -12.44 15.71
C MET A 253 -1.87 -11.93 15.97
N ILE A 254 -1.57 -11.51 17.20
CA ILE A 254 -0.21 -11.11 17.58
C ILE A 254 0.74 -12.30 17.47
N LYS A 255 0.35 -13.47 17.97
CA LYS A 255 1.15 -14.71 17.86
C LYS A 255 1.36 -15.08 16.40
N TRP A 256 0.31 -15.06 15.59
CA TRP A 256 0.42 -15.34 14.16
C TRP A 256 1.40 -14.38 13.48
N TYR A 257 1.26 -13.06 13.71
CA TYR A 257 2.15 -12.05 13.17
C TYR A 257 3.61 -12.30 13.58
N MET A 258 3.87 -12.53 14.84
CA MET A 258 5.22 -12.77 15.36
C MET A 258 5.85 -14.08 14.88
N ASN A 259 5.04 -15.07 14.53
CA ASN A 259 5.52 -16.36 14.03
C ASN A 259 5.84 -16.33 12.52
N GLN A 260 5.48 -15.27 11.78
CA GLN A 260 5.90 -15.12 10.39
C GLN A 260 7.39 -14.78 10.32
N VAL A 261 8.22 -15.69 9.82
CA VAL A 261 9.70 -15.50 9.77
C VAL A 261 10.07 -14.21 9.04
N ASN A 262 9.40 -13.92 7.91
CA ASN A 262 9.62 -12.71 7.14
C ASN A 262 9.29 -11.43 7.92
N VAL A 263 8.25 -11.48 8.75
CA VAL A 263 7.85 -10.37 9.62
C VAL A 263 8.85 -10.15 10.74
N LEU A 264 9.35 -11.22 11.35
CA LEU A 264 10.37 -11.11 12.40
C LEU A 264 11.63 -10.43 11.87
N GLN A 265 12.09 -10.84 10.69
CA GLN A 265 13.26 -10.25 10.05
C GLN A 265 13.06 -8.76 9.73
N LEU A 266 11.88 -8.38 9.23
CA LEU A 266 11.54 -6.97 9.00
C LEU A 266 11.49 -6.16 10.29
N ASN A 267 10.93 -6.69 11.37
CA ASN A 267 10.93 -6.02 12.68
C ASN A 267 12.35 -5.83 13.22
N LEU A 268 13.24 -6.81 13.05
CA LEU A 268 14.65 -6.66 13.40
C LEU A 268 15.33 -5.56 12.58
N MET A 269 15.05 -5.48 11.28
CA MET A 269 15.55 -4.39 10.43
C MET A 269 15.03 -3.02 10.88
N ILE A 270 13.76 -2.91 11.28
CA ILE A 270 13.18 -1.69 11.85
C ILE A 270 13.95 -1.29 13.11
N VAL A 271 14.16 -2.22 14.05
CA VAL A 271 14.90 -1.95 15.30
C VAL A 271 16.33 -1.50 15.02
N ILE A 272 17.03 -2.17 14.11
CA ILE A 272 18.40 -1.78 13.69
C ILE A 272 18.40 -0.39 13.07
N ALA A 273 17.45 -0.10 12.18
CA ALA A 273 17.32 1.21 11.55
C ALA A 273 17.05 2.30 12.60
N MET A 274 16.16 2.03 13.57
CA MET A 274 15.85 2.96 14.66
C MET A 274 17.10 3.29 15.50
N ILE A 275 17.84 2.28 15.93
CA ILE A 275 19.08 2.47 16.72
C ILE A 275 20.11 3.27 15.90
N ALA A 276 20.24 2.94 14.61
CA ALA A 276 21.22 3.57 13.72
C ALA A 276 20.99 5.07 13.54
N VAL A 277 19.73 5.54 13.60
CA VAL A 277 19.36 6.92 13.28
C VAL A 277 18.81 7.71 14.45
N TRP A 278 18.77 7.13 15.66
CA TRP A 278 18.26 7.81 16.85
C TRP A 278 18.91 9.18 17.07
N LYS A 279 20.23 9.26 16.89
CA LYS A 279 20.98 10.52 17.05
C LYS A 279 20.56 11.60 16.04
N GLN A 280 20.07 11.21 14.87
CA GLN A 280 19.71 12.13 13.79
C GLN A 280 18.26 12.59 13.87
N TYR A 281 17.34 11.71 14.20
CA TYR A 281 15.89 11.98 14.13
C TYR A 281 15.20 12.04 15.48
N GLY A 282 15.84 11.51 16.54
CA GLY A 282 15.34 11.59 17.91
C GLY A 282 13.88 11.13 18.03
N ILE A 283 13.07 11.93 18.71
CA ILE A 283 11.66 11.63 18.99
C ILE A 283 10.80 11.43 17.71
N LYS A 284 11.21 12.00 16.56
CA LYS A 284 10.47 11.83 15.30
C LYS A 284 10.34 10.36 14.89
N ILE A 285 11.32 9.54 15.26
CA ILE A 285 11.28 8.09 15.01
C ILE A 285 10.14 7.43 15.80
N LEU A 286 9.93 7.84 17.05
CA LEU A 286 8.86 7.28 17.86
C LEU A 286 7.48 7.58 17.26
N PHE A 287 7.28 8.79 16.76
CA PHE A 287 6.04 9.15 16.05
C PHE A 287 5.85 8.31 14.79
N TYR A 288 6.92 8.09 14.01
CA TYR A 288 6.85 7.26 12.83
C TYR A 288 6.56 5.78 13.17
N ASN A 289 7.17 5.25 14.24
CA ASN A 289 6.86 3.90 14.73
C ASN A 289 5.43 3.79 15.25
N GLY A 290 4.93 4.81 15.95
CA GLY A 290 3.53 4.88 16.36
C GLY A 290 2.60 4.83 15.14
N ALA A 291 2.93 5.54 14.07
CA ALA A 291 2.18 5.50 12.81
C ALA A 291 2.23 4.11 12.16
N PHE A 292 3.40 3.46 12.14
CA PHE A 292 3.56 2.11 11.63
C PHE A 292 2.70 1.11 12.40
N ILE A 293 2.79 1.12 13.75
CA ILE A 293 2.01 0.23 14.62
C ILE A 293 0.52 0.47 14.42
N PHE A 294 0.08 1.72 14.33
CA PHE A 294 -1.32 2.06 14.08
C PHE A 294 -1.82 1.50 12.75
N CYS A 295 -1.05 1.65 11.67
CA CYS A 295 -1.39 1.08 10.36
C CYS A 295 -1.41 -0.46 10.40
N LEU A 296 -0.48 -1.09 11.12
CA LEU A 296 -0.45 -2.54 11.34
C LEU A 296 -1.72 -3.01 12.07
N MET A 297 -2.11 -2.32 13.14
CA MET A 297 -3.33 -2.66 13.90
C MET A 297 -4.57 -2.58 13.01
N LEU A 298 -4.67 -1.56 12.15
CA LEU A 298 -5.78 -1.43 11.21
C LEU A 298 -5.75 -2.52 10.13
N ALA A 299 -4.58 -2.88 9.61
CA ALA A 299 -4.47 -3.96 8.63
C ALA A 299 -4.95 -5.31 9.22
N LEU A 300 -4.66 -5.54 10.49
CA LEU A 300 -5.02 -6.77 11.21
C LEU A 300 -6.41 -6.73 11.88
N ILE A 301 -7.14 -5.62 11.80
CA ILE A 301 -8.44 -5.45 12.50
C ILE A 301 -9.50 -6.46 12.06
N SER A 302 -9.36 -7.00 10.87
CA SER A 302 -10.24 -8.06 10.34
C SER A 302 -10.10 -9.39 11.07
N LYS A 303 -9.08 -9.56 11.92
CA LYS A 303 -8.77 -10.80 12.66
C LYS A 303 -8.61 -12.03 11.74
N ARG A 304 -8.18 -11.82 10.51
CA ARG A 304 -7.87 -12.85 9.51
C ARG A 304 -6.37 -12.92 9.27
N ALA A 305 -5.81 -14.13 9.32
CA ALA A 305 -4.37 -14.38 9.21
C ALA A 305 -3.92 -14.52 7.75
N TYR A 306 -4.02 -13.44 6.97
CA TYR A 306 -3.57 -13.40 5.58
C TYR A 306 -2.33 -12.51 5.41
N LEU A 307 -1.27 -13.05 4.82
CA LEU A 307 -0.02 -12.29 4.59
C LEU A 307 -0.23 -11.11 3.64
N HIS A 308 -1.07 -11.25 2.62
CA HIS A 308 -1.33 -10.17 1.67
C HIS A 308 -1.94 -8.91 2.32
N TYR A 309 -2.55 -9.01 3.52
CA TYR A 309 -3.01 -7.83 4.26
C TYR A 309 -1.85 -6.95 4.71
N LEU A 310 -0.63 -7.49 4.84
CA LEU A 310 0.57 -6.75 5.21
C LEU A 310 1.19 -5.99 4.04
N ILE A 311 0.77 -6.26 2.79
CA ILE A 311 1.24 -5.56 1.58
C ILE A 311 1.06 -4.04 1.72
N VAL A 312 -0.03 -3.58 2.34
CA VAL A 312 -0.32 -2.15 2.55
C VAL A 312 0.68 -1.44 3.48
N LEU A 313 1.48 -2.21 4.23
CA LEU A 313 2.54 -1.67 5.09
C LEU A 313 3.86 -1.48 4.35
N ILE A 314 4.02 -2.05 3.16
CA ILE A 314 5.29 -1.99 2.41
C ILE A 314 5.76 -0.56 2.18
N PRO A 315 4.92 0.42 1.82
CA PRO A 315 5.36 1.80 1.72
C PRO A 315 6.02 2.33 3.00
N LEU A 316 5.53 1.91 4.18
CA LEU A 316 6.07 2.33 5.48
C LEU A 316 7.43 1.71 5.81
N PHE A 317 7.83 0.61 5.16
CA PHE A 317 9.18 0.06 5.31
C PHE A 317 10.23 0.86 4.53
N ILE A 318 9.85 1.53 3.43
CA ILE A 318 10.80 2.25 2.56
C ILE A 318 11.66 3.27 3.33
N PRO A 319 11.14 4.13 4.21
CA PRO A 319 11.96 5.02 5.02
C PRO A 319 12.98 4.29 5.91
N TYR A 320 12.58 3.21 6.59
CA TYR A 320 13.49 2.43 7.44
C TYR A 320 14.65 1.84 6.63
N ILE A 321 14.32 1.21 5.49
CA ILE A 321 15.32 0.64 4.58
C ILE A 321 16.25 1.74 4.06
N SER A 322 15.70 2.89 3.65
CA SER A 322 16.46 4.02 3.11
C SER A 322 17.48 4.56 4.09
N VAL A 323 17.06 4.69 5.34
CA VAL A 323 17.91 5.19 6.42
C VAL A 323 18.98 4.16 6.78
N ALA A 324 18.62 2.87 6.86
CA ALA A 324 19.57 1.79 7.11
C ALA A 324 20.64 1.73 6.00
N ILE A 325 20.22 1.71 4.75
CA ILE A 325 21.12 1.71 3.59
C ILE A 325 22.03 2.93 3.59
N ASN A 326 21.48 4.13 3.83
CA ASN A 326 22.30 5.35 3.89
C ASN A 326 23.37 5.28 4.97
N LYS A 327 23.05 4.72 6.13
CA LYS A 327 23.97 4.58 7.25
C LYS A 327 25.07 3.56 6.98
N PHE A 328 24.71 2.40 6.43
CA PHE A 328 25.63 1.28 6.24
C PHE A 328 26.49 1.44 4.98
N MET A 329 25.94 1.90 3.87
CA MET A 329 26.69 2.09 2.64
C MET A 329 27.71 3.24 2.73
N ASN A 330 27.45 4.26 3.55
CA ASN A 330 28.40 5.37 3.75
C ASN A 330 29.58 5.02 4.67
N LYS A 331 29.56 3.87 5.34
CA LYS A 331 30.64 3.42 6.25
C LYS A 331 31.55 2.35 5.65
N SER A 332 31.57 2.16 4.34
CA SER A 332 32.47 1.24 3.60
C SER A 332 32.66 -0.17 4.20
N SER A 333 31.70 -0.69 4.94
CA SER A 333 31.84 -2.04 5.48
C SER A 333 31.11 -3.05 4.58
N LEU A 334 31.88 -3.74 3.75
CA LEU A 334 31.50 -4.94 3.01
C LEU A 334 30.75 -5.95 3.91
N LEU A 335 31.12 -6.01 5.18
CA LEU A 335 30.52 -6.89 6.19
C LEU A 335 29.03 -6.53 6.43
N CYS A 336 28.69 -5.23 6.55
CA CYS A 336 27.30 -4.81 6.75
C CYS A 336 26.45 -5.08 5.51
N PHE A 337 27.04 -4.91 4.31
CA PHE A 337 26.38 -5.28 3.06
C PHE A 337 26.15 -6.80 2.98
N LEU A 338 27.14 -7.61 3.36
CA LEU A 338 27.01 -9.07 3.39
C LEU A 338 25.96 -9.53 4.41
N ILE A 339 25.95 -9.00 5.64
CA ILE A 339 24.95 -9.34 6.66
C ILE A 339 23.54 -8.95 6.18
N PHE A 340 23.41 -7.79 5.54
CA PHE A 340 22.15 -7.33 5.00
C PHE A 340 21.70 -8.20 3.81
N THR A 341 22.62 -8.56 2.91
CA THR A 341 22.34 -9.43 1.75
C THR A 341 22.02 -10.86 2.20
N ILE A 342 22.72 -11.38 3.19
CA ILE A 342 22.45 -12.69 3.81
C ILE A 342 21.05 -12.66 4.47
N GLY A 343 20.73 -11.60 5.22
CA GLY A 343 19.38 -11.41 5.77
C GLY A 343 18.29 -11.44 4.70
N LEU A 344 18.54 -10.79 3.56
CA LEU A 344 17.60 -10.79 2.42
C LEU A 344 17.49 -12.18 1.76
N VAL A 345 18.58 -12.91 1.61
CA VAL A 345 18.58 -14.27 1.07
C VAL A 345 17.76 -15.20 1.98
N PHE A 346 17.88 -15.05 3.30
CA PHE A 346 17.05 -15.80 4.25
C PHE A 346 15.57 -15.44 4.18
N ILE A 347 15.22 -14.16 3.92
CA ILE A 347 13.83 -13.74 3.66
C ILE A 347 13.27 -14.43 2.42
N TYR A 348 14.08 -14.60 1.39
CA TYR A 348 13.66 -15.19 0.11
C TYR A 348 13.62 -16.73 0.13
N TRP A 349 14.49 -17.38 0.92
CA TRP A 349 14.62 -18.84 0.94
C TRP A 349 13.46 -19.56 1.66
N GLY A 350 12.86 -18.92 2.67
CA GLY A 350 11.77 -19.48 3.46
C GLY A 350 10.50 -19.82 2.66
N PRO A 351 9.97 -18.89 1.84
CA PRO A 351 8.72 -19.11 1.11
C PRO A 351 8.81 -20.10 -0.05
N ILE A 352 10.01 -20.25 -0.67
CA ILE A 352 10.17 -21.12 -1.84
C ILE A 352 10.10 -22.61 -1.46
N HIS A 353 10.42 -22.96 -0.23
CA HIS A 353 10.39 -24.34 0.27
C HIS A 353 9.07 -24.75 0.91
N GLY A 354 8.20 -23.78 1.30
CA GLY A 354 6.85 -24.04 1.83
C GLY A 354 5.75 -24.26 0.77
N ILE A 355 6.08 -24.15 -0.53
CA ILE A 355 5.12 -24.38 -1.64
C ILE A 355 5.24 -25.81 -2.19
N LYS A 356 5.94 -26.69 -1.53
CA LYS A 356 6.15 -28.07 -1.99
C LYS A 356 5.26 -29.13 -1.31
N ASP A 357 4.27 -28.72 -0.50
CA ASP A 357 3.26 -29.65 0.05
C ASP A 357 1.84 -29.19 -0.29
#